data_643ac5d2668c4061e2fd0d997979934c
#
_entry.id   643ac5d2668c4061e2fd0d997979934c
#
_cell.length_a   1.000
_cell.length_b   1.000
_cell.length_c   1.000
_cell.angle_alpha   90.00
_cell.angle_beta   90.00
_cell.angle_gamma   90.00
#
_symmetry.space_group_name_H-M   'P 1'
#
loop_
_entity.id
_entity.type
_entity.pdbx_description
1 polymer ?
#
loop_
_entity_poly.entity_id
_entity_poly.type
_entity_poly.pdbx_seq_one_letter_code
_entity_poly.pdbx_strand_id
1 'polypeptide(L)'
;MNLNKQENKHFVDLSHTVEHGMITYKGLPAPLICDYLSREESRKHYSEGTQFQIGKIEMVANTGTYLDTPFHRYAGGLDLSQLPLSSIANLEAIVFRANHPLRREIDASIFVDSDVSEKAVLIHTGWDAHWGSEQYFEGHPFLTKDAAQFLADGGAKLVGIDSLNIDDTADLSRPAHSILLQAEMPIVEHMCNLGALPDAGFKFFAVPVKVKGMGTFPVRAFGMIEYVEETKRGQTEQG
;
A
#
# COMPACT_ATOMS: atom_id res chain seq x y z
N MET A 1 36.15 -17.35 -12.24
CA MET A 1 35.99 -17.40 -10.77
C MET A 1 34.55 -17.05 -10.47
N ASN A 2 33.67 -18.03 -10.22
CA ASN A 2 32.28 -17.76 -9.87
C ASN A 2 32.23 -17.46 -8.37
N LEU A 3 31.96 -16.16 -8.05
CA LEU A 3 31.58 -15.77 -6.72
C LEU A 3 30.14 -16.26 -6.51
N ASN A 4 29.90 -17.13 -5.55
CA ASN A 4 28.54 -17.40 -5.08
C ASN A 4 28.04 -16.13 -4.35
N LYS A 5 27.27 -15.30 -5.06
CA LYS A 5 26.52 -14.22 -4.45
C LYS A 5 25.30 -14.84 -3.80
N GLN A 6 25.21 -14.81 -2.49
CA GLN A 6 23.99 -15.15 -1.77
C GLN A 6 23.12 -13.89 -1.73
N GLU A 7 22.05 -13.88 -2.51
CA GLU A 7 21.06 -12.81 -2.49
C GLU A 7 20.14 -13.04 -1.28
N ASN A 8 20.22 -12.14 -0.30
CA ASN A 8 19.32 -12.11 0.84
C ASN A 8 18.21 -11.07 0.58
N LYS A 9 16.95 -11.51 0.68
CA LYS A 9 15.78 -10.65 0.53
C LYS A 9 15.16 -10.36 1.90
N HIS A 10 14.91 -9.09 2.17
CA HIS A 10 14.20 -8.64 3.35
C HIS A 10 12.86 -8.01 2.94
N PHE A 11 11.78 -8.45 3.59
CA PHE A 11 10.43 -7.94 3.31
C PHE A 11 9.97 -7.05 4.47
N VAL A 12 9.46 -5.88 4.13
CA VAL A 12 8.83 -4.94 5.07
C VAL A 12 7.35 -4.91 4.79
N ASP A 13 6.53 -5.34 5.76
CA ASP A 13 5.06 -5.28 5.67
C ASP A 13 4.59 -3.84 5.88
N LEU A 14 3.80 -3.35 4.94
CA LEU A 14 3.34 -1.96 4.87
C LEU A 14 1.82 -1.84 5.03
N SER A 15 1.18 -2.87 5.57
CA SER A 15 -0.28 -2.95 5.66
C SER A 15 -0.76 -3.12 7.08
N HIS A 16 -1.84 -2.42 7.41
CA HIS A 16 -2.58 -2.66 8.65
C HIS A 16 -3.35 -3.98 8.61
N THR A 17 -3.44 -4.63 9.75
CA THR A 17 -4.27 -5.84 9.90
C THR A 17 -5.74 -5.47 9.84
N VAL A 18 -6.53 -6.23 9.06
CA VAL A 18 -7.99 -6.10 9.04
C VAL A 18 -8.58 -6.96 10.16
N GLU A 19 -9.30 -6.32 11.07
CA GLU A 19 -9.92 -6.96 12.24
C GLU A 19 -11.44 -6.79 12.22
N HIS A 20 -12.14 -7.76 12.84
CA HIS A 20 -13.59 -7.67 13.02
C HIS A 20 -13.97 -6.39 13.78
N GLY A 21 -14.90 -5.63 13.24
CA GLY A 21 -15.42 -4.43 13.90
C GLY A 21 -14.54 -3.18 13.81
N MET A 22 -13.39 -3.22 13.14
CA MET A 22 -12.53 -2.04 12.95
C MET A 22 -13.19 -0.98 12.07
N ILE A 23 -12.95 0.29 12.37
CA ILE A 23 -13.38 1.40 11.51
C ILE A 23 -12.15 1.95 10.78
N THR A 24 -12.10 1.77 9.47
CA THR A 24 -11.06 2.37 8.62
C THR A 24 -11.41 3.80 8.24
N TYR A 25 -12.71 4.07 8.01
CA TYR A 25 -13.21 5.37 7.59
C TYR A 25 -14.52 5.70 8.33
N LYS A 26 -14.63 6.88 8.95
CA LYS A 26 -15.85 7.29 9.66
C LYS A 26 -17.04 7.32 8.70
N GLY A 27 -18.14 6.67 9.09
CA GLY A 27 -19.37 6.59 8.29
C GLY A 27 -19.47 5.35 7.38
N LEU A 28 -18.39 4.57 7.22
CA LEU A 28 -18.43 3.28 6.55
C LEU A 28 -18.66 2.14 7.55
N PRO A 29 -19.38 1.07 7.15
CA PRO A 29 -19.59 -0.07 8.02
C PRO A 29 -18.28 -0.82 8.28
N ALA A 30 -18.12 -1.29 9.51
CA ALA A 30 -16.99 -2.13 9.92
C ALA A 30 -17.05 -3.52 9.26
N PRO A 31 -15.89 -4.17 9.01
CA PRO A 31 -15.88 -5.54 8.51
C PRO A 31 -16.46 -6.52 9.52
N LEU A 32 -17.29 -7.44 9.01
CA LEU A 32 -17.78 -8.60 9.73
C LEU A 32 -16.93 -9.81 9.35
N ILE A 33 -16.11 -10.30 10.27
CA ILE A 33 -15.30 -11.50 10.10
C ILE A 33 -15.88 -12.60 11.00
N CYS A 34 -16.30 -13.72 10.42
CA CYS A 34 -16.90 -14.85 11.16
C CYS A 34 -16.63 -16.17 10.44
N ASP A 35 -16.96 -17.27 11.09
CA ASP A 35 -16.95 -18.57 10.44
C ASP A 35 -18.21 -18.74 9.58
N TYR A 36 -18.03 -19.13 8.31
CA TYR A 36 -19.07 -19.76 7.51
C TYR A 36 -19.24 -21.22 7.94
N LEU A 37 -18.12 -21.94 8.16
CA LEU A 37 -18.04 -23.28 8.71
C LEU A 37 -16.94 -23.31 9.79
N SER A 38 -17.33 -23.52 11.04
CA SER A 38 -16.35 -23.64 12.13
C SER A 38 -15.61 -24.99 12.09
N ARG A 39 -14.44 -25.08 12.73
CA ARG A 39 -13.72 -26.36 12.86
C ARG A 39 -14.55 -27.41 13.56
N GLU A 40 -15.32 -27.02 14.56
CA GLU A 40 -16.21 -27.94 15.30
C GLU A 40 -17.29 -28.53 14.38
N GLU A 41 -18.01 -27.67 13.65
CA GLU A 41 -19.04 -28.15 12.70
C GLU A 41 -18.43 -28.97 11.57
N SER A 42 -17.25 -28.63 11.10
CA SER A 42 -16.58 -29.32 9.99
C SER A 42 -16.26 -30.78 10.32
N ARG A 43 -16.00 -31.13 11.60
CA ARG A 43 -15.74 -32.51 12.04
C ARG A 43 -16.89 -33.47 11.71
N LYS A 44 -18.13 -32.97 11.58
CA LYS A 44 -19.30 -33.76 11.20
C LYS A 44 -19.29 -34.23 9.74
N HIS A 45 -18.42 -33.60 8.90
CA HIS A 45 -18.37 -33.82 7.46
C HIS A 45 -17.11 -34.54 7.00
N TYR A 46 -16.12 -34.72 7.89
CA TYR A 46 -14.80 -35.29 7.56
C TYR A 46 -14.49 -36.52 8.42
N SER A 47 -13.47 -37.25 8.04
CA SER A 47 -12.95 -38.40 8.77
C SER A 47 -12.43 -37.97 10.15
N GLU A 48 -12.37 -38.91 11.08
CA GLU A 48 -11.86 -38.73 12.44
C GLU A 48 -10.48 -38.01 12.42
N GLY A 49 -10.32 -37.00 13.26
CA GLY A 49 -9.08 -36.18 13.34
C GLY A 49 -8.98 -35.09 12.29
N THR A 50 -9.88 -35.02 11.28
CA THR A 50 -9.86 -34.02 10.22
C THR A 50 -10.83 -32.88 10.49
N GLN A 51 -10.36 -31.65 10.39
CA GLN A 51 -11.21 -30.45 10.56
C GLN A 51 -10.67 -29.28 9.71
N PHE A 52 -11.58 -28.43 9.24
CA PHE A 52 -11.26 -27.22 8.48
C PHE A 52 -12.10 -26.05 8.98
N GLN A 53 -11.59 -24.85 8.80
CA GLN A 53 -12.36 -23.62 8.97
C GLN A 53 -12.57 -22.99 7.60
N ILE A 54 -13.81 -22.56 7.31
CA ILE A 54 -14.11 -21.69 6.18
C ILE A 54 -14.56 -20.35 6.76
N GLY A 55 -13.72 -19.33 6.62
CA GLY A 55 -14.04 -17.97 7.06
C GLY A 55 -14.97 -17.26 6.06
N LYS A 56 -15.74 -16.30 6.57
CA LYS A 56 -16.52 -15.34 5.79
C LYS A 56 -16.12 -13.94 6.20
N ILE A 57 -15.90 -13.08 5.20
CA ILE A 57 -15.70 -11.63 5.39
C ILE A 57 -16.79 -10.90 4.61
N GLU A 58 -17.44 -9.94 5.27
CA GLU A 58 -18.31 -8.96 4.66
C GLU A 58 -17.76 -7.56 5.02
N MET A 59 -17.38 -6.77 4.01
CA MET A 59 -16.74 -5.47 4.22
C MET A 59 -16.94 -4.56 3.03
N VAL A 60 -16.82 -3.26 3.26
CA VAL A 60 -16.62 -2.27 2.18
C VAL A 60 -15.17 -2.36 1.68
N ALA A 61 -14.97 -2.05 0.42
CA ALA A 61 -13.67 -2.19 -0.22
C ALA A 61 -12.58 -1.28 0.39
N ASN A 62 -12.95 -0.12 0.92
CA ASN A 62 -12.06 0.83 1.58
C ASN A 62 -11.79 0.43 3.05
N THR A 63 -11.28 -0.79 3.26
CA THR A 63 -11.01 -1.36 4.58
C THR A 63 -9.53 -1.68 4.73
N GLY A 64 -8.91 -1.25 5.82
CA GLY A 64 -7.48 -1.45 6.09
C GLY A 64 -6.60 -0.66 5.10
N THR A 65 -5.45 -1.20 4.73
CA THR A 65 -4.63 -0.69 3.62
C THR A 65 -5.21 -1.18 2.31
N TYR A 66 -5.56 -0.29 1.40
CA TYR A 66 -6.21 -0.63 0.14
C TYR A 66 -5.60 0.10 -1.06
N LEU A 67 -5.91 -0.41 -2.25
CA LEU A 67 -5.51 0.16 -3.53
C LEU A 67 -6.75 0.63 -4.28
N ASP A 68 -6.69 1.88 -4.80
CA ASP A 68 -7.65 2.46 -5.72
C ASP A 68 -7.16 2.40 -7.15
N THR A 69 -8.07 2.01 -8.04
CA THR A 69 -7.85 1.97 -9.50
C THR A 69 -8.54 3.15 -10.17
N PRO A 70 -8.26 3.47 -11.44
CA PRO A 70 -9.00 4.48 -12.20
C PRO A 70 -10.52 4.32 -12.12
N PHE A 71 -11.05 3.09 -12.05
CA PHE A 71 -12.48 2.83 -11.93
C PHE A 71 -13.10 3.38 -10.63
N HIS A 72 -12.30 3.55 -9.57
CA HIS A 72 -12.78 4.16 -8.33
C HIS A 72 -13.37 5.56 -8.54
N ARG A 73 -12.79 6.32 -9.47
CA ARG A 73 -13.19 7.71 -9.77
C ARG A 73 -13.92 7.85 -11.10
N TYR A 74 -13.57 7.03 -12.10
CA TYR A 74 -14.02 7.17 -13.48
C TYR A 74 -14.68 5.87 -13.98
N ALA A 75 -15.96 5.92 -14.36
CA ALA A 75 -16.72 4.75 -14.79
C ALA A 75 -16.12 4.00 -16.00
N GLY A 76 -15.34 4.69 -16.84
CA GLY A 76 -14.61 4.10 -17.95
C GLY A 76 -13.15 3.71 -17.63
N GLY A 77 -12.70 3.91 -16.40
CA GLY A 77 -11.34 3.56 -15.97
C GLY A 77 -11.15 2.05 -15.79
N LEU A 78 -9.89 1.63 -15.70
CA LEU A 78 -9.53 0.24 -15.44
C LEU A 78 -9.99 -0.18 -14.03
N ASP A 79 -10.73 -1.28 -13.94
CA ASP A 79 -11.11 -1.91 -12.67
C ASP A 79 -10.00 -2.85 -12.15
N LEU A 80 -10.18 -3.41 -10.95
CA LEU A 80 -9.21 -4.33 -10.33
C LEU A 80 -8.91 -5.56 -11.20
N SER A 81 -9.84 -5.98 -12.07
CA SER A 81 -9.64 -7.14 -12.93
C SER A 81 -8.81 -6.84 -14.18
N GLN A 82 -8.69 -5.57 -14.52
CA GLN A 82 -8.04 -5.07 -15.73
C GLN A 82 -6.66 -4.48 -15.48
N LEU A 83 -6.33 -4.12 -14.23
CA LEU A 83 -5.01 -3.58 -13.89
C LEU A 83 -3.88 -4.51 -14.35
N PRO A 84 -2.90 -4.00 -15.11
CA PRO A 84 -1.71 -4.78 -15.43
C PRO A 84 -0.85 -4.97 -14.18
N LEU A 85 -0.29 -6.17 -13.99
CA LEU A 85 0.59 -6.45 -12.84
C LEU A 85 1.81 -5.53 -12.80
N SER A 86 2.29 -5.06 -13.95
CA SER A 86 3.40 -4.11 -14.07
C SER A 86 3.13 -2.73 -13.46
N SER A 87 1.89 -2.40 -13.13
CA SER A 87 1.54 -1.15 -12.45
C SER A 87 1.39 -1.29 -10.93
N ILE A 88 1.44 -2.53 -10.38
CA ILE A 88 1.16 -2.81 -8.98
C ILE A 88 2.12 -3.82 -8.32
N ALA A 89 3.08 -4.35 -9.07
CA ALA A 89 4.00 -5.36 -8.57
C ALA A 89 5.41 -5.16 -9.16
N ASN A 90 6.42 -5.43 -8.33
CA ASN A 90 7.84 -5.36 -8.68
C ASN A 90 8.28 -3.97 -9.18
N LEU A 91 7.63 -2.92 -8.67
CA LEU A 91 7.97 -1.54 -9.04
C LEU A 91 9.24 -1.09 -8.34
N GLU A 92 10.15 -0.42 -9.07
CA GLU A 92 11.15 0.42 -8.41
C GLU A 92 10.41 1.44 -7.54
N ALA A 93 10.89 1.70 -6.34
CA ALA A 93 10.18 2.57 -5.41
C ALA A 93 11.10 3.58 -4.75
N ILE A 94 10.50 4.72 -4.41
CA ILE A 94 11.14 5.82 -3.70
C ILE A 94 10.23 6.30 -2.58
N VAL A 95 10.80 6.56 -1.40
CA VAL A 95 10.07 7.11 -0.25
C VAL A 95 10.43 8.57 -0.07
N PHE A 96 9.41 9.42 -0.01
CA PHE A 96 9.55 10.83 0.35
C PHE A 96 9.12 11.03 1.79
N ARG A 97 10.01 11.63 2.61
CA ARG A 97 9.77 11.89 4.04
C ARG A 97 9.05 13.22 4.21
N ALA A 98 7.74 13.15 4.45
CA ALA A 98 6.85 14.31 4.60
C ALA A 98 6.32 14.48 6.04
N ASN A 99 7.02 13.94 7.03
CA ASN A 99 6.64 13.96 8.44
C ASN A 99 6.95 15.32 9.09
N HIS A 100 6.24 16.36 8.66
CA HIS A 100 6.39 17.71 9.22
C HIS A 100 5.31 17.97 10.28
N PRO A 101 5.66 18.28 11.55
CA PRO A 101 4.70 18.34 12.66
C PRO A 101 3.66 19.46 12.56
N LEU A 102 3.89 20.47 11.71
CA LEU A 102 3.04 21.67 11.60
C LEU A 102 2.40 21.86 10.20
N ARG A 103 2.69 20.99 9.25
CA ARG A 103 2.18 21.12 7.87
C ARG A 103 1.44 19.85 7.48
N ARG A 104 0.19 20.01 7.11
CA ARG A 104 -0.64 18.93 6.56
C ARG A 104 -0.47 18.79 5.05
N GLU A 105 -0.25 19.91 4.38
CA GLU A 105 -0.12 20.01 2.93
C GLU A 105 1.25 19.54 2.48
N ILE A 106 1.27 18.60 1.56
CA ILE A 106 2.47 18.07 0.91
C ILE A 106 2.47 18.61 -0.51
N ASP A 107 3.23 19.65 -0.74
CA ASP A 107 3.33 20.34 -2.03
C ASP A 107 4.41 19.74 -2.96
N ALA A 108 4.43 20.17 -4.21
CA ALA A 108 5.33 19.63 -5.22
C ALA A 108 6.83 19.83 -4.91
N SER A 109 7.18 20.74 -4.01
CA SER A 109 8.59 21.06 -3.72
C SER A 109 9.38 19.87 -3.16
N ILE A 110 8.70 18.91 -2.51
CA ILE A 110 9.34 17.70 -1.97
C ILE A 110 9.87 16.77 -3.08
N PHE A 111 9.36 16.87 -4.30
CA PHE A 111 9.66 15.98 -5.42
C PHE A 111 10.64 16.56 -6.45
N VAL A 112 10.88 17.87 -6.45
CA VAL A 112 11.50 18.64 -7.55
C VAL A 112 12.85 18.08 -8.03
N ASP A 113 13.69 17.60 -7.11
CA ASP A 113 15.03 17.11 -7.45
C ASP A 113 15.09 15.58 -7.65
N SER A 114 13.93 14.93 -7.81
CA SER A 114 13.84 13.48 -7.86
C SER A 114 13.24 12.98 -9.17
N ASP A 115 13.86 11.94 -9.74
CA ASP A 115 13.27 11.19 -10.84
C ASP A 115 12.20 10.22 -10.30
N VAL A 116 10.94 10.52 -10.57
CA VAL A 116 9.77 9.71 -10.17
C VAL A 116 9.27 8.82 -11.30
N SER A 117 9.82 8.94 -12.51
CA SER A 117 9.37 8.24 -13.70
C SER A 117 9.43 6.72 -13.51
N GLU A 118 8.36 6.03 -13.90
CA GLU A 118 8.21 4.56 -13.82
C GLU A 118 8.33 3.97 -12.40
N LYS A 119 8.26 4.77 -11.33
CA LYS A 119 8.43 4.34 -9.94
C LYS A 119 7.13 4.36 -9.14
N ALA A 120 7.07 3.53 -8.10
CA ALA A 120 6.13 3.72 -7.01
C ALA A 120 6.67 4.84 -6.09
N VAL A 121 5.88 5.90 -5.94
CA VAL A 121 6.18 7.04 -5.06
C VAL A 121 5.45 6.84 -3.75
N LEU A 122 6.19 6.59 -2.66
CA LEU A 122 5.63 6.35 -1.34
C LEU A 122 5.86 7.58 -0.45
N ILE A 123 4.80 8.09 0.15
CA ILE A 123 4.84 9.32 0.95
C ILE A 123 4.70 8.95 2.42
N HIS A 124 5.81 9.08 3.14
CA HIS A 124 5.90 8.81 4.57
C HIS A 124 5.58 10.06 5.37
N THR A 125 4.41 10.10 5.96
CA THR A 125 3.96 11.19 6.83
C THR A 125 4.11 10.86 8.32
N GLY A 126 4.20 9.58 8.66
CA GLY A 126 4.17 9.07 10.03
C GLY A 126 2.78 9.10 10.66
N TRP A 127 1.72 9.35 9.87
CA TRP A 127 0.35 9.43 10.37
C TRP A 127 -0.19 8.06 10.81
N ASP A 128 0.37 6.98 10.29
CA ASP A 128 0.07 5.60 10.68
C ASP A 128 0.22 5.35 12.19
N ALA A 129 1.04 6.14 12.90
CA ALA A 129 1.16 6.09 14.36
C ALA A 129 -0.16 6.38 15.10
N HIS A 130 -1.13 7.03 14.45
CA HIS A 130 -2.46 7.31 15.00
C HIS A 130 -3.51 6.24 14.66
N TRP A 131 -3.14 5.19 13.91
CA TRP A 131 -4.07 4.14 13.49
C TRP A 131 -4.86 3.55 14.68
N GLY A 132 -6.17 3.35 14.47
CA GLY A 132 -7.06 2.82 15.50
C GLY A 132 -7.48 3.82 16.58
N SER A 133 -7.06 5.10 16.48
CA SER A 133 -7.46 6.17 17.40
C SER A 133 -8.37 7.20 16.72
N GLU A 134 -9.10 8.00 17.51
CA GLU A 134 -9.90 9.12 16.99
C GLU A 134 -9.04 10.17 16.27
N GLN A 135 -7.80 10.36 16.70
CA GLN A 135 -6.85 11.28 16.09
C GLN A 135 -6.59 10.94 14.62
N TYR A 136 -6.64 9.65 14.25
CA TYR A 136 -6.38 9.21 12.88
C TYR A 136 -7.30 9.90 11.86
N PHE A 137 -8.53 10.21 12.26
CA PHE A 137 -9.56 10.80 11.40
C PHE A 137 -9.51 12.33 11.30
N GLU A 138 -8.62 12.99 12.02
CA GLU A 138 -8.63 14.45 12.16
C GLU A 138 -7.27 15.07 11.86
N GLY A 139 -7.19 15.96 10.87
CA GLY A 139 -5.98 16.73 10.61
C GLY A 139 -4.86 15.95 9.90
N HIS A 140 -5.18 14.88 9.18
CA HIS A 140 -4.23 14.07 8.43
C HIS A 140 -3.48 14.87 7.36
N PRO A 141 -2.21 14.52 7.06
CA PRO A 141 -1.47 15.05 5.92
C PRO A 141 -2.03 14.57 4.58
N PHE A 142 -1.90 15.38 3.54
CA PHE A 142 -2.44 15.10 2.21
C PHE A 142 -1.61 15.77 1.10
N LEU A 143 -1.72 15.26 -0.14
CA LEU A 143 -1.12 15.87 -1.33
C LEU A 143 -1.92 17.07 -1.80
N THR A 144 -1.22 18.16 -2.15
CA THR A 144 -1.82 19.27 -2.84
C THR A 144 -2.09 18.93 -4.32
N LYS A 145 -2.94 19.71 -4.97
CA LYS A 145 -3.24 19.55 -6.39
C LYS A 145 -2.00 19.62 -7.28
N ASP A 146 -1.10 20.56 -7.03
CA ASP A 146 0.14 20.74 -7.79
C ASP A 146 1.12 19.59 -7.55
N ALA A 147 1.17 19.03 -6.35
CA ALA A 147 1.96 17.83 -6.07
C ALA A 147 1.45 16.61 -6.85
N ALA A 148 0.13 16.38 -6.88
CA ALA A 148 -0.46 15.32 -7.68
C ALA A 148 -0.20 15.51 -9.19
N GLN A 149 -0.29 16.75 -9.69
CA GLN A 149 0.00 17.07 -11.07
C GLN A 149 1.48 16.84 -11.41
N PHE A 150 2.39 17.22 -10.51
CA PHE A 150 3.83 16.96 -10.69
C PHE A 150 4.12 15.45 -10.84
N LEU A 151 3.53 14.62 -10.00
CA LEU A 151 3.71 13.17 -10.07
C LEU A 151 3.11 12.57 -11.36
N ALA A 152 1.96 13.09 -11.79
CA ALA A 152 1.32 12.68 -13.04
C ALA A 152 2.18 13.04 -14.26
N ASP A 153 2.63 14.28 -14.33
CA ASP A 153 3.47 14.77 -15.43
C ASP A 153 4.85 14.09 -15.43
N GLY A 154 5.37 13.76 -14.24
CA GLY A 154 6.63 13.04 -14.05
C GLY A 154 6.56 11.55 -14.37
N GLY A 155 5.37 11.00 -14.66
CA GLY A 155 5.19 9.61 -15.09
C GLY A 155 5.41 8.59 -13.95
N ALA A 156 5.08 8.92 -12.71
CA ALA A 156 5.05 7.95 -11.63
C ALA A 156 4.08 6.80 -11.97
N LYS A 157 4.36 5.57 -11.51
CA LYS A 157 3.52 4.39 -11.80
C LYS A 157 2.41 4.17 -10.79
N LEU A 158 2.68 4.52 -9.55
CA LEU A 158 1.78 4.33 -8.41
C LEU A 158 2.15 5.34 -7.34
N VAL A 159 1.16 5.82 -6.59
CA VAL A 159 1.39 6.67 -5.41
C VAL A 159 0.85 5.98 -4.18
N GLY A 160 1.64 5.92 -3.09
CA GLY A 160 1.22 5.38 -1.80
C GLY A 160 1.41 6.40 -0.68
N ILE A 161 0.54 6.36 0.33
CA ILE A 161 0.62 7.23 1.51
C ILE A 161 0.21 6.49 2.79
N ASP A 162 0.85 6.81 3.90
CA ASP A 162 0.53 6.28 5.24
C ASP A 162 -0.48 7.16 6.00
N SER A 163 -1.25 7.97 5.29
CA SER A 163 -2.26 8.87 5.83
C SER A 163 -3.68 8.35 5.61
N LEU A 164 -4.66 9.01 6.24
CA LEU A 164 -6.09 8.69 6.13
C LEU A 164 -6.62 8.79 4.69
N ASN A 165 -6.13 9.76 3.94
CA ASN A 165 -6.54 10.00 2.56
C ASN A 165 -5.45 10.78 1.84
N ILE A 166 -5.33 10.57 0.52
CA ILE A 166 -4.36 11.30 -0.29
C ILE A 166 -4.78 12.76 -0.53
N ASP A 167 -6.09 13.06 -0.45
CA ASP A 167 -6.63 14.42 -0.50
C ASP A 167 -6.96 14.95 0.90
N ASP A 168 -7.13 16.27 1.03
CA ASP A 168 -7.86 16.84 2.15
C ASP A 168 -9.34 16.38 2.09
N THR A 169 -9.79 15.69 3.13
CA THR A 169 -11.17 15.18 3.17
C THR A 169 -12.21 16.29 3.25
N ALA A 170 -11.81 17.52 3.59
CA ALA A 170 -12.67 18.71 3.53
C ALA A 170 -12.86 19.25 2.10
N ASP A 171 -11.92 18.98 1.19
CA ASP A 171 -12.07 19.32 -0.23
C ASP A 171 -12.85 18.23 -0.97
N LEU A 172 -14.13 18.50 -1.24
CA LEU A 172 -15.03 17.57 -1.92
C LEU A 172 -14.70 17.36 -3.41
N SER A 173 -13.81 18.15 -4.00
CA SER A 173 -13.37 17.98 -5.40
C SER A 173 -12.38 16.85 -5.56
N ARG A 174 -11.69 16.44 -4.47
CA ARG A 174 -10.70 15.35 -4.46
C ARG A 174 -9.66 15.49 -5.58
N PRO A 175 -8.88 16.57 -5.59
CA PRO A 175 -7.99 16.88 -6.73
C PRO A 175 -6.89 15.85 -6.93
N ALA A 176 -6.27 15.31 -5.86
CA ALA A 176 -5.21 14.32 -5.98
C ALA A 176 -5.75 12.99 -6.56
N HIS A 177 -6.86 12.45 -6.03
CA HIS A 177 -7.52 11.29 -6.63
C HIS A 177 -7.86 11.53 -8.10
N SER A 178 -8.46 12.70 -8.39
CA SER A 178 -8.90 13.00 -9.75
C SER A 178 -7.73 13.01 -10.74
N ILE A 179 -6.62 13.67 -10.40
CA ILE A 179 -5.45 13.79 -11.27
C ILE A 179 -4.74 12.43 -11.43
N LEU A 180 -4.43 11.77 -10.33
CA LEU A 180 -3.64 10.54 -10.35
C LEU A 180 -4.40 9.41 -11.05
N LEU A 181 -5.70 9.21 -10.72
CA LEU A 181 -6.51 8.15 -11.34
C LEU A 181 -6.85 8.47 -12.81
N GLN A 182 -6.92 9.75 -13.20
CA GLN A 182 -7.03 10.12 -14.62
C GLN A 182 -5.78 9.79 -15.41
N ALA A 183 -4.61 9.88 -14.79
CA ALA A 183 -3.32 9.48 -15.35
C ALA A 183 -3.08 7.96 -15.28
N GLU A 184 -4.12 7.15 -15.00
CA GLU A 184 -4.07 5.69 -14.84
C GLU A 184 -3.11 5.21 -13.74
N MET A 185 -2.85 6.06 -12.74
CA MET A 185 -1.95 5.83 -11.62
C MET A 185 -2.73 5.27 -10.44
N PRO A 186 -2.56 4.00 -10.03
CA PRO A 186 -3.18 3.47 -8.82
C PRO A 186 -2.69 4.22 -7.58
N ILE A 187 -3.57 4.31 -6.57
CA ILE A 187 -3.27 4.93 -5.28
C ILE A 187 -3.34 3.87 -4.19
N VAL A 188 -2.40 3.87 -3.24
CA VAL A 188 -2.45 3.02 -2.05
C VAL A 188 -2.56 3.90 -0.82
N GLU A 189 -3.64 3.75 -0.07
CA GLU A 189 -3.92 4.53 1.13
C GLU A 189 -3.82 3.68 2.40
N HIS A 190 -3.73 4.36 3.55
CA HIS A 190 -3.61 3.73 4.87
C HIS A 190 -2.43 2.74 4.94
N MET A 191 -1.29 3.12 4.39
CA MET A 191 -0.06 2.35 4.57
C MET A 191 0.47 2.49 6.00
N CYS A 192 1.39 1.62 6.39
CA CYS A 192 2.13 1.73 7.65
C CYS A 192 3.60 1.37 7.45
N ASN A 193 4.40 1.58 8.50
CA ASN A 193 5.82 1.19 8.54
C ASN A 193 6.71 1.76 7.41
N LEU A 194 6.30 2.80 6.70
CA LEU A 194 7.13 3.42 5.65
C LEU A 194 8.48 3.90 6.19
N GLY A 195 8.57 4.17 7.49
CA GLY A 195 9.80 4.52 8.19
C GLY A 195 10.87 3.42 8.20
N ALA A 196 10.49 2.16 8.00
CA ALA A 196 11.40 1.01 7.97
C ALA A 196 12.05 0.78 6.59
N LEU A 197 11.60 1.49 5.56
CA LEU A 197 12.17 1.40 4.21
C LEU A 197 13.33 2.39 4.04
N PRO A 198 14.34 2.06 3.22
CA PRO A 198 15.28 3.07 2.69
C PRO A 198 14.56 4.05 1.76
N ASP A 199 15.17 5.21 1.50
CA ASP A 199 14.55 6.20 0.61
C ASP A 199 14.42 5.70 -0.84
N ALA A 200 15.28 4.80 -1.28
CA ALA A 200 15.25 4.16 -2.60
C ALA A 200 15.97 2.80 -2.59
N GLY A 201 16.01 2.10 -3.74
CA GLY A 201 16.76 0.84 -3.88
C GLY A 201 16.01 -0.39 -3.36
N PHE A 202 14.69 -0.38 -3.43
CA PHE A 202 13.84 -1.51 -3.08
C PHE A 202 12.70 -1.67 -4.10
N LYS A 203 12.07 -2.84 -4.09
CA LYS A 203 10.88 -3.13 -4.91
C LYS A 203 9.61 -3.02 -4.09
N PHE A 204 8.56 -2.48 -4.68
CA PHE A 204 7.25 -2.34 -4.06
C PHE A 204 6.20 -3.24 -4.72
N PHE A 205 5.28 -3.74 -3.89
CA PHE A 205 4.18 -4.61 -4.29
C PHE A 205 2.91 -4.20 -3.55
N ALA A 206 1.80 -4.08 -4.30
CA ALA A 206 0.46 -3.81 -3.75
C ALA A 206 -0.61 -4.47 -4.63
N VAL A 207 -0.66 -5.80 -4.64
CA VAL A 207 -1.50 -6.58 -5.54
C VAL A 207 -2.83 -6.91 -4.88
N PRO A 208 -3.98 -6.33 -5.35
CA PRO A 208 -5.30 -6.66 -4.85
C PRO A 208 -5.84 -7.98 -5.43
N VAL A 209 -6.94 -8.46 -4.86
CA VAL A 209 -7.73 -9.54 -5.46
C VAL A 209 -8.31 -9.05 -6.80
N LYS A 210 -8.28 -9.91 -7.81
CA LYS A 210 -8.76 -9.62 -9.17
C LYS A 210 -10.30 -9.68 -9.23
N VAL A 211 -10.96 -8.54 -8.95
CA VAL A 211 -12.43 -8.42 -8.91
C VAL A 211 -12.91 -7.53 -10.04
N LYS A 212 -13.88 -8.04 -10.84
CA LYS A 212 -14.50 -7.27 -11.91
C LYS A 212 -15.55 -6.28 -11.39
N GLY A 213 -15.52 -5.05 -11.90
CA GLY A 213 -16.49 -4.02 -11.55
C GLY A 213 -16.24 -3.36 -10.18
N MET A 214 -15.04 -3.52 -9.62
CA MET A 214 -14.62 -2.83 -8.40
C MET A 214 -13.39 -1.95 -8.65
N GLY A 215 -13.42 -0.76 -8.08
CA GLY A 215 -12.33 0.21 -8.19
C GLY A 215 -11.36 0.19 -7.01
N THR A 216 -11.72 -0.44 -5.91
CA THR A 216 -10.95 -0.46 -4.67
C THR A 216 -10.97 -1.85 -4.05
N PHE A 217 -9.86 -2.28 -3.43
CA PHE A 217 -9.82 -3.48 -2.60
C PHE A 217 -8.62 -3.45 -1.65
N PRO A 218 -8.74 -4.07 -0.45
CA PRO A 218 -7.61 -4.24 0.45
C PRO A 218 -6.43 -4.96 -0.21
N VAL A 219 -5.23 -4.53 0.14
CA VAL A 219 -3.97 -5.14 -0.32
C VAL A 219 -3.08 -5.47 0.85
N ARG A 220 -2.21 -6.48 0.69
CA ARG A 220 -1.03 -6.59 1.52
C ARG A 220 0.13 -5.94 0.79
N ALA A 221 0.28 -4.63 0.98
CA ALA A 221 1.39 -3.87 0.45
C ALA A 221 2.68 -4.22 1.19
N PHE A 222 3.80 -4.36 0.48
CA PHE A 222 5.10 -4.61 1.09
C PHE A 222 6.25 -4.09 0.23
N GLY A 223 7.35 -3.77 0.89
CA GLY A 223 8.64 -3.48 0.25
C GLY A 223 9.55 -4.71 0.29
N MET A 224 10.33 -4.94 -0.76
CA MET A 224 11.37 -5.97 -0.82
C MET A 224 12.72 -5.32 -1.05
N ILE A 225 13.62 -5.47 -0.07
CA ILE A 225 14.99 -4.96 -0.11
C ILE A 225 15.91 -6.14 -0.45
N GLU A 226 16.77 -5.97 -1.45
CA GLU A 226 17.75 -6.98 -1.84
C GLU A 226 19.14 -6.59 -1.31
N TYR A 227 19.76 -7.48 -0.56
CA TYR A 227 21.13 -7.32 -0.08
C TYR A 227 22.05 -8.29 -0.80
N VAL A 228 23.15 -7.78 -1.30
CA VAL A 228 24.24 -8.59 -1.84
C VAL A 228 25.31 -8.72 -0.75
N GLU A 229 25.41 -9.87 -0.08
CA GLU A 229 26.52 -10.14 0.81
C GLU A 229 27.75 -10.56 0.00
N GLU A 230 28.81 -9.75 0.06
CA GLU A 230 30.15 -10.16 -0.38
C GLU A 230 30.76 -11.08 0.68
N THR A 231 30.72 -12.38 0.47
CA THR A 231 31.46 -13.34 1.32
C THR A 231 32.97 -13.14 1.15
N LYS A 232 33.61 -12.52 2.13
CA LYS A 232 35.09 -12.50 2.23
C LYS A 232 35.55 -13.94 2.41
N ARG A 233 36.23 -14.48 1.40
CA ARG A 233 36.96 -15.76 1.56
C ARG A 233 38.02 -15.56 2.66
N GLY A 234 37.91 -16.36 3.71
CA GLY A 234 38.94 -16.45 4.73
C GLY A 234 40.30 -16.70 4.08
N GLN A 235 41.25 -15.83 4.41
CA GLN A 235 42.67 -16.14 4.20
C GLN A 235 42.96 -17.33 5.10
N THR A 236 43.13 -18.50 4.49
CA THR A 236 43.82 -19.63 5.14
C THR A 236 45.26 -19.19 5.33
N GLU A 237 45.59 -18.79 6.54
CA GLU A 237 47.00 -18.70 6.97
C GLU A 237 47.61 -20.11 6.84
N GLN A 238 48.55 -20.25 5.90
CA GLN A 238 49.48 -21.33 5.91
C GLN A 238 50.60 -20.97 6.89
N GLY A 239 50.59 -21.60 8.04
CA GLY A 239 51.74 -21.71 8.93
C GLY A 239 52.54 -22.97 8.59
#